data_65b2506a97ab88c8d05ad32a0bd62670
#
_entry.id   65b2506a97ab88c8d05ad32a0bd62670
#
_cell.length_a   1.000
_cell.length_b   1.000
_cell.length_c   1.000
_cell.angle_alpha   90.00
_cell.angle_beta   90.00
_cell.angle_gamma   90.00
#
_symmetry.space_group_name_H-M   'P 1'
#
loop_
_entity.id
_entity.type
_entity.pdbx_description
1 polymer ?
#
loop_
_entity_poly.entity_id
_entity_poly.type
_entity_poly.pdbx_seq_one_letter_code
_entity_poly.pdbx_strand_id
1 'polypeptide(L)'
;FLTMSGMDLPLAVMITIPEPWANNDTISQEKRDFYQYYATMMEPWDGPASILFSDGDVMGAVLDRNGLRPSRYYVTSDGCMILSSEVGVLPVPEEKIILKERLHPGKMLLVDTVQGKIIDDNELKEMYAKKQPYGEWLDSNLVHLKDIKIPNERMEEYTEEQRSRLQKAFGYTYEQYRTSIRNMALNGSESIGAMGHDTPLAV
;
A
#
# COMPACT_ATOMS: atom_id res chain seq x y z
N PHE A 1 -11.54 11.88 -4.97
CA PHE A 1 -11.78 12.58 -3.70
C PHE A 1 -10.60 13.48 -3.33
N LEU A 2 -9.38 12.94 -3.21
CA LEU A 2 -8.18 13.72 -2.85
C LEU A 2 -7.93 14.89 -3.80
N THR A 3 -8.03 14.67 -5.10
CA THR A 3 -7.88 15.72 -6.11
C THR A 3 -8.98 16.78 -6.04
N MET A 4 -10.21 16.39 -5.74
CA MET A 4 -11.31 17.34 -5.53
C MET A 4 -11.10 18.24 -4.31
N SER A 5 -10.28 17.83 -3.34
CA SER A 5 -9.87 18.65 -2.19
C SER A 5 -8.69 19.57 -2.49
N GLY A 6 -8.26 19.67 -3.75
CA GLY A 6 -7.15 20.53 -4.18
C GLY A 6 -5.76 19.88 -4.14
N MET A 7 -5.70 18.57 -4.00
CA MET A 7 -4.43 17.84 -4.03
C MET A 7 -4.00 17.57 -5.47
N ASP A 8 -2.73 17.78 -5.77
CA ASP A 8 -2.14 17.46 -7.06
C ASP A 8 -2.31 15.97 -7.36
N LEU A 9 -2.62 15.61 -8.61
CA LEU A 9 -2.89 14.22 -8.99
C LEU A 9 -1.72 13.26 -8.70
N PRO A 10 -0.45 13.58 -9.02
CA PRO A 10 0.68 12.72 -8.65
C PRO A 10 0.81 12.52 -7.14
N LEU A 11 0.59 13.55 -6.34
CA LEU A 11 0.60 13.46 -4.88
C LEU A 11 -0.51 12.53 -4.39
N ALA A 12 -1.73 12.66 -4.91
CA ALA A 12 -2.85 11.78 -4.55
C ALA A 12 -2.53 10.31 -4.86
N VAL A 13 -1.86 10.04 -5.97
CA VAL A 13 -1.43 8.69 -6.35
C VAL A 13 -0.33 8.17 -5.42
N MET A 14 0.67 9.00 -5.07
CA MET A 14 1.72 8.63 -4.12
C MET A 14 1.18 8.23 -2.74
N ILE A 15 0.14 8.91 -2.28
CA ILE A 15 -0.51 8.63 -0.99
C ILE A 15 -1.33 7.35 -1.05
N THR A 16 -2.04 7.15 -2.16
CA THR A 16 -2.93 6.01 -2.35
C THR A 16 -2.16 4.71 -2.58
N ILE A 17 -1.05 4.79 -3.34
CA ILE A 17 -0.20 3.65 -3.69
C ILE A 17 1.25 4.01 -3.36
N PRO A 18 1.61 4.06 -2.08
CA PRO A 18 2.96 4.40 -1.66
C PRO A 18 3.96 3.31 -2.06
N GLU A 19 5.21 3.72 -2.29
CA GLU A 19 6.31 2.76 -2.33
C GLU A 19 6.51 2.12 -0.94
N PRO A 20 7.13 0.93 -0.86
CA PRO A 20 7.49 0.33 0.42
C PRO A 20 8.47 1.23 1.19
N TRP A 21 8.04 1.80 2.31
CA TRP A 21 8.78 2.82 3.06
C TRP A 21 9.13 2.45 4.50
N ALA A 22 8.24 1.72 5.20
CA ALA A 22 8.32 1.53 6.65
C ALA A 22 9.60 0.82 7.14
N ASN A 23 10.09 -0.16 6.38
CA ASN A 23 11.30 -0.91 6.69
C ASN A 23 12.35 -0.80 5.59
N ASN A 24 12.39 0.34 4.92
CA ASN A 24 13.32 0.58 3.82
C ASN A 24 14.40 1.56 4.24
N ASP A 25 15.61 1.07 4.47
CA ASP A 25 16.75 1.89 4.92
C ASP A 25 17.38 2.70 3.79
N THR A 26 16.94 2.52 2.54
CA THR A 26 17.51 3.20 1.37
C THR A 26 16.85 4.51 1.01
N ILE A 27 15.68 4.82 1.58
CA ILE A 27 14.97 6.08 1.34
C ILE A 27 15.38 7.15 2.34
N SER A 28 15.27 8.43 1.94
CA SER A 28 15.56 9.57 2.81
C SER A 28 14.60 9.66 4.00
N GLN A 29 15.03 10.34 5.07
CA GLN A 29 14.18 10.56 6.23
C GLN A 29 12.96 11.41 5.86
N GLU A 30 13.12 12.40 5.01
CA GLU A 30 12.04 13.26 4.52
C GLU A 30 10.95 12.45 3.81
N LYS A 31 11.33 11.45 3.00
CA LYS A 31 10.36 10.54 2.38
C LYS A 31 9.65 9.65 3.41
N ARG A 32 10.36 9.18 4.45
CA ARG A 32 9.73 8.41 5.53
C ARG A 32 8.70 9.25 6.26
N ASP A 33 9.07 10.48 6.63
CA ASP A 33 8.20 11.40 7.34
C ASP A 33 6.96 11.75 6.49
N PHE A 34 7.17 11.98 5.20
CA PHE A 34 6.08 12.18 4.25
C PHE A 34 5.10 11.01 4.24
N TYR A 35 5.57 9.78 4.04
CA TYR A 35 4.69 8.62 3.98
C TYR A 35 4.06 8.31 5.35
N GLN A 36 4.80 8.48 6.44
CA GLN A 36 4.27 8.33 7.80
C GLN A 36 3.15 9.32 8.08
N TYR A 37 3.32 10.58 7.67
CA TYR A 37 2.30 11.61 7.83
C TYR A 37 1.01 11.22 7.10
N TYR A 38 1.11 10.87 5.83
CA TYR A 38 -0.07 10.51 5.05
C TYR A 38 -0.68 9.16 5.45
N ALA A 39 0.09 8.24 6.00
CA ALA A 39 -0.42 6.99 6.58
C ALA A 39 -1.35 7.22 7.79
N THR A 40 -1.28 8.38 8.43
CA THR A 40 -2.25 8.76 9.47
C THR A 40 -3.61 9.16 8.92
N MET A 41 -3.70 9.49 7.64
CA MET A 41 -4.93 9.99 7.00
C MET A 41 -5.74 8.89 6.34
N MET A 42 -5.08 7.91 5.71
CA MET A 42 -5.77 6.82 5.03
C MET A 42 -4.85 5.60 4.89
N GLU A 43 -5.46 4.43 4.84
CA GLU A 43 -4.76 3.20 4.48
C GLU A 43 -4.43 3.18 2.98
N PRO A 44 -3.24 2.70 2.59
CA PRO A 44 -2.88 2.54 1.20
C PRO A 44 -3.71 1.44 0.52
N TRP A 45 -3.92 1.57 -0.77
CA TRP A 45 -4.50 0.50 -1.57
C TRP A 45 -3.50 -0.65 -1.69
N ASP A 46 -4.01 -1.86 -1.59
CA ASP A 46 -3.23 -3.07 -1.76
C ASP A 46 -3.90 -4.00 -2.77
N GLY A 47 -3.12 -4.93 -3.32
CA GLY A 47 -3.55 -5.90 -4.30
C GLY A 47 -2.99 -5.65 -5.70
N PRO A 48 -3.09 -6.66 -6.61
CA PRO A 48 -2.52 -6.58 -7.96
C PRO A 48 -3.17 -5.48 -8.80
N ALA A 49 -2.41 -4.45 -9.14
CA ALA A 49 -2.90 -3.32 -9.92
C ALA A 49 -1.84 -2.75 -10.86
N SER A 50 -2.30 -2.25 -11.99
CA SER A 50 -1.58 -1.32 -12.86
C SER A 50 -2.53 -0.16 -13.12
N ILE A 51 -2.20 1.00 -12.58
CA ILE A 51 -3.10 2.15 -12.55
C ILE A 51 -2.53 3.23 -13.45
N LEU A 52 -3.34 3.66 -14.39
CA LEU A 52 -3.06 4.79 -15.26
C LEU A 52 -3.93 5.96 -14.83
N PHE A 53 -3.38 7.16 -14.89
CA PHE A 53 -4.08 8.37 -14.51
C PHE A 53 -3.69 9.55 -15.40
N SER A 54 -4.58 10.53 -15.51
CA SER A 54 -4.33 11.78 -16.21
C SER A 54 -5.30 12.86 -15.72
N ASP A 55 -4.85 14.11 -15.75
CA ASP A 55 -5.69 15.30 -15.53
C ASP A 55 -5.76 16.19 -16.79
N GLY A 56 -5.15 15.75 -17.90
CA GLY A 56 -5.06 16.47 -19.14
C GLY A 56 -3.67 17.06 -19.41
N ASP A 57 -2.99 17.54 -18.38
CA ASP A 57 -1.65 18.14 -18.47
C ASP A 57 -0.55 17.13 -18.13
N VAL A 58 -0.86 16.20 -17.24
CA VAL A 58 0.05 15.10 -16.90
C VAL A 58 -0.61 13.75 -17.17
N MET A 59 0.22 12.78 -17.52
CA MET A 59 -0.15 11.37 -17.64
C MET A 59 0.81 10.55 -16.81
N GLY A 60 0.29 9.56 -16.12
CA GLY A 60 1.14 8.70 -15.32
C GLY A 60 0.66 7.27 -15.22
N ALA A 61 1.56 6.43 -14.73
CA ALA A 61 1.27 5.04 -14.42
C ALA A 61 2.04 4.60 -13.19
N VAL A 62 1.41 3.77 -12.37
CA VAL A 62 2.01 3.16 -11.19
C VAL A 62 1.55 1.72 -11.07
N LEU A 63 2.43 0.85 -10.59
CA LEU A 63 2.08 -0.51 -10.19
C LEU A 63 1.78 -0.58 -8.70
N ASP A 64 1.10 -1.65 -8.29
CA ASP A 64 1.03 -2.01 -6.87
C ASP A 64 2.43 -2.18 -6.26
N ARG A 65 2.53 -2.18 -4.95
CA ARG A 65 3.81 -2.25 -4.22
C ARG A 65 4.68 -3.46 -4.59
N ASN A 66 4.07 -4.56 -5.03
CA ASN A 66 4.77 -5.78 -5.43
C ASN A 66 4.98 -5.86 -6.96
N GLY A 67 4.29 -5.02 -7.74
CA GLY A 67 4.38 -5.01 -9.19
C GLY A 67 3.91 -6.30 -9.83
N LEU A 68 2.83 -6.88 -9.32
CA LEU A 68 2.32 -8.17 -9.77
C LEU A 68 1.75 -8.13 -11.19
N ARG A 69 1.26 -6.96 -11.63
CA ARG A 69 0.83 -6.76 -13.00
C ARG A 69 1.98 -6.18 -13.83
N PRO A 70 2.33 -6.79 -14.97
CA PRO A 70 3.36 -6.23 -15.84
C PRO A 70 2.86 -4.97 -16.53
N SER A 71 3.78 -4.03 -16.76
CA SER A 71 3.56 -2.86 -17.60
C SER A 71 4.88 -2.47 -18.27
N ARG A 72 4.83 -2.22 -19.56
CA ARG A 72 6.00 -1.84 -20.37
C ARG A 72 5.67 -0.62 -21.19
N TYR A 73 6.69 0.18 -21.48
CA TYR A 73 6.51 1.34 -22.32
C TYR A 73 7.66 1.49 -23.32
N TYR A 74 7.33 2.10 -24.42
CA TYR A 74 8.27 2.52 -25.46
C TYR A 74 8.18 4.03 -25.62
N VAL A 75 9.32 4.63 -25.92
CA VAL A 75 9.39 6.00 -26.42
C VAL A 75 9.93 5.95 -27.83
N THR A 76 9.29 6.68 -28.73
CA THR A 76 9.64 6.70 -30.12
C THR A 76 10.33 8.00 -30.52
N SER A 77 11.10 7.99 -31.63
CA SER A 77 11.82 9.14 -32.11
C SER A 77 10.94 10.29 -32.62
N ASP A 78 9.67 10.01 -32.88
CA ASP A 78 8.66 11.00 -33.25
C ASP A 78 7.86 11.53 -32.03
N GLY A 79 8.34 11.24 -30.80
CA GLY A 79 7.78 11.80 -29.56
C GLY A 79 6.55 11.10 -29.03
N CYS A 80 6.23 9.90 -29.51
CA CYS A 80 5.15 9.11 -28.93
C CYS A 80 5.64 8.23 -27.79
N MET A 81 4.80 8.09 -26.74
CA MET A 81 4.97 7.08 -25.72
C MET A 81 3.81 6.08 -25.77
N ILE A 82 4.14 4.81 -25.71
CA ILE A 82 3.16 3.71 -25.72
C ILE A 82 3.39 2.88 -24.47
N LEU A 83 2.41 2.85 -23.57
CA LEU A 83 2.41 2.03 -22.36
C LEU A 83 1.34 0.96 -22.49
N SER A 84 1.71 -0.28 -22.18
CA SER A 84 0.82 -1.44 -22.29
C SER A 84 1.26 -2.56 -21.33
N SER A 85 0.32 -3.40 -20.93
CA SER A 85 0.62 -4.64 -20.20
C SER A 85 1.34 -5.67 -21.07
N GLU A 86 1.09 -5.65 -22.39
CA GLU A 86 1.62 -6.59 -23.35
C GLU A 86 2.53 -5.91 -24.40
N VAL A 87 3.56 -6.60 -24.80
CA VAL A 87 4.44 -6.16 -25.90
C VAL A 87 3.75 -6.40 -27.24
N GLY A 88 3.85 -5.44 -28.16
CA GLY A 88 3.34 -5.59 -29.51
C GLY A 88 1.86 -5.30 -29.69
N VAL A 89 1.21 -4.70 -28.71
CA VAL A 89 -0.19 -4.23 -28.82
C VAL A 89 -0.36 -3.23 -29.98
N LEU A 90 0.62 -2.36 -30.14
CA LEU A 90 0.71 -1.47 -31.28
C LEU A 90 1.99 -1.80 -32.05
N PRO A 91 1.92 -2.14 -33.37
CA PRO A 91 3.10 -2.38 -34.17
C PRO A 91 3.86 -1.08 -34.40
N VAL A 92 5.04 -1.01 -33.83
CA VAL A 92 5.96 0.11 -33.98
C VAL A 92 7.25 -0.41 -34.65
N PRO A 93 7.72 0.19 -35.73
CA PRO A 93 9.00 -0.18 -36.34
C PRO A 93 10.13 -0.04 -35.32
N GLU A 94 10.98 -1.05 -35.24
CA GLU A 94 12.01 -1.12 -34.20
C GLU A 94 13.00 0.04 -34.30
N GLU A 95 13.29 0.51 -35.51
CA GLU A 95 14.14 1.66 -35.77
C GLU A 95 13.61 3.00 -35.24
N LYS A 96 12.33 3.07 -34.94
CA LYS A 96 11.72 4.26 -34.33
C LYS A 96 11.79 4.26 -32.80
N ILE A 97 12.05 3.13 -32.17
CA ILE A 97 12.04 3.01 -30.75
C ILE A 97 13.37 3.46 -30.16
N ILE A 98 13.38 4.53 -29.38
CA ILE A 98 14.56 5.09 -28.72
C ILE A 98 14.71 4.64 -27.27
N LEU A 99 13.62 4.20 -26.63
CA LEU A 99 13.62 3.68 -25.27
C LEU A 99 12.62 2.53 -25.15
N LYS A 100 13.06 1.43 -24.56
CA LYS A 100 12.22 0.30 -24.12
C LYS A 100 12.45 0.09 -22.63
N GLU A 101 11.40 0.19 -21.83
CA GLU A 101 11.51 0.04 -20.39
C GLU A 101 10.28 -0.67 -19.83
N ARG A 102 10.40 -1.21 -18.63
CA ARG A 102 9.28 -1.71 -17.85
C ARG A 102 9.01 -0.80 -16.68
N LEU A 103 7.75 -0.71 -16.29
CA LEU A 103 7.38 -0.05 -15.06
C LEU A 103 7.78 -0.94 -13.87
N HIS A 104 8.46 -0.37 -12.91
CA HIS A 104 8.94 -1.09 -11.73
C HIS A 104 8.01 -0.89 -10.54
N PRO A 105 7.92 -1.89 -9.63
CA PRO A 105 7.20 -1.73 -8.36
C PRO A 105 7.70 -0.52 -7.57
N GLY A 106 6.80 0.20 -6.94
CA GLY A 106 7.12 1.37 -6.14
C GLY A 106 7.64 2.58 -6.92
N LYS A 107 7.62 2.52 -8.27
CA LYS A 107 8.01 3.63 -9.13
C LYS A 107 6.83 4.15 -9.94
N MET A 108 6.77 5.46 -10.06
CA MET A 108 5.78 6.16 -10.87
C MET A 108 6.41 6.60 -12.19
N LEU A 109 5.80 6.24 -13.30
CA LEU A 109 6.05 6.88 -14.57
C LEU A 109 5.16 8.13 -14.63
N LEU A 110 5.74 9.29 -14.79
CA LEU A 110 5.00 10.53 -14.96
C LEU A 110 5.51 11.27 -16.20
N VAL A 111 4.58 11.69 -17.03
CA VAL A 111 4.85 12.47 -18.24
C VAL A 111 4.10 13.80 -18.14
N ASP A 112 4.82 14.88 -18.20
CA ASP A 112 4.28 16.21 -18.41
C ASP A 112 4.06 16.40 -19.91
N THR A 113 2.81 16.43 -20.34
CA THR A 113 2.46 16.53 -21.77
C THR A 113 2.59 17.94 -22.30
N VAL A 114 2.56 18.94 -21.44
CA VAL A 114 2.75 20.35 -21.79
C VAL A 114 4.21 20.64 -22.10
N GLN A 115 5.12 20.10 -21.26
CA GLN A 115 6.56 20.25 -21.45
C GLN A 115 7.15 19.15 -22.37
N GLY A 116 6.41 18.09 -22.66
CA GLY A 116 6.90 16.94 -23.43
C GLY A 116 8.04 16.20 -22.71
N LYS A 117 7.98 16.09 -21.38
CA LYS A 117 9.07 15.57 -20.55
C LYS A 117 8.60 14.41 -19.67
N ILE A 118 9.43 13.36 -19.59
CA ILE A 118 9.29 12.33 -18.55
C ILE A 118 9.93 12.89 -17.28
N ILE A 119 9.19 12.85 -16.19
CA ILE A 119 9.65 13.31 -14.87
C ILE A 119 10.25 12.13 -14.13
N ASP A 120 11.45 12.29 -13.59
CA ASP A 120 12.11 11.27 -12.79
C ASP A 120 11.34 10.99 -11.48
N ASP A 121 11.15 9.72 -11.17
CA ASP A 121 10.39 9.27 -9.99
C ASP A 121 11.01 9.77 -8.68
N ASN A 122 12.35 9.74 -8.58
CA ASN A 122 13.00 10.17 -7.34
C ASN A 122 12.93 11.69 -7.19
N GLU A 123 13.12 12.43 -8.26
CA GLU A 123 13.00 13.89 -8.29
C GLU A 123 11.59 14.31 -7.84
N LEU A 124 10.57 13.69 -8.40
CA LEU A 124 9.16 13.92 -8.05
C LEU A 124 8.89 13.65 -6.56
N LYS A 125 9.29 12.49 -6.08
CA LYS A 125 9.06 12.08 -4.69
C LYS A 125 9.80 12.93 -3.68
N GLU A 126 11.06 13.28 -3.96
CA GLU A 126 11.85 14.19 -3.13
C GLU A 126 11.23 15.58 -3.09
N MET A 127 10.72 16.08 -4.20
CA MET A 127 10.03 17.37 -4.27
C MET A 127 8.82 17.39 -3.32
N TYR A 128 7.96 16.37 -3.36
CA TYR A 128 6.80 16.30 -2.47
C TYR A 128 7.20 16.04 -1.03
N ALA A 129 8.19 15.21 -0.76
CA ALA A 129 8.66 14.91 0.58
C ALA A 129 9.22 16.14 1.30
N LYS A 130 9.78 17.10 0.55
CA LYS A 130 10.35 18.35 1.09
C LYS A 130 9.39 19.54 1.01
N LYS A 131 8.18 19.35 0.47
CA LYS A 131 7.22 20.44 0.28
C LYS A 131 6.71 21.01 1.61
N GLN A 132 6.67 20.18 2.66
CA GLN A 132 6.18 20.55 3.99
C GLN A 132 7.08 19.95 5.07
N PRO A 133 7.08 20.49 6.28
CA PRO A 133 7.89 19.99 7.41
C PRO A 133 7.20 18.79 8.09
N TYR A 134 7.01 17.69 7.37
CA TYR A 134 6.27 16.52 7.84
C TYR A 134 6.86 15.93 9.11
N GLY A 135 8.19 15.88 9.23
CA GLY A 135 8.89 15.40 10.42
C GLY A 135 8.55 16.21 11.67
N GLU A 136 8.58 17.54 11.57
CA GLU A 136 8.21 18.43 12.69
C GLU A 136 6.74 18.22 13.11
N TRP A 137 5.87 18.02 12.15
CA TRP A 137 4.45 17.75 12.43
C TRP A 137 4.24 16.42 13.13
N LEU A 138 4.96 15.38 12.71
CA LEU A 138 4.92 14.07 13.37
C LEU A 138 5.48 14.14 14.78
N ASP A 139 6.65 14.74 14.96
CA ASP A 139 7.29 14.86 16.28
C ASP A 139 6.41 15.61 17.29
N SER A 140 5.65 16.59 16.80
CA SER A 140 4.81 17.41 17.66
C SER A 140 3.43 16.80 17.97
N ASN A 141 2.91 15.95 17.10
CA ASN A 141 1.50 15.54 17.16
C ASN A 141 1.28 14.02 17.21
N LEU A 142 2.26 13.20 16.78
CA LEU A 142 2.10 11.75 16.75
C LEU A 142 2.26 11.15 18.14
N VAL A 143 1.19 10.53 18.64
CA VAL A 143 1.19 9.80 19.91
C VAL A 143 1.17 8.30 19.62
N HIS A 144 2.22 7.59 20.03
CA HIS A 144 2.26 6.15 19.85
C HIS A 144 1.44 5.43 20.92
N LEU A 145 0.74 4.39 20.52
CA LEU A 145 -0.09 3.56 21.42
C LEU A 145 0.72 3.05 22.64
N LYS A 146 1.98 2.67 22.44
CA LYS A 146 2.89 2.21 23.51
C LYS A 146 3.18 3.26 24.59
N ASP A 147 3.04 4.55 24.26
CA ASP A 147 3.35 5.68 25.14
C ASP A 147 2.10 6.10 25.95
N ILE A 148 0.93 5.59 25.57
CA ILE A 148 -0.32 5.86 26.29
C ILE A 148 -0.41 4.96 27.52
N LYS A 149 -0.57 5.57 28.68
CA LYS A 149 -0.89 4.84 29.90
C LYS A 149 -2.31 4.34 29.82
N ILE A 150 -2.49 3.08 29.44
CA ILE A 150 -3.78 2.40 29.49
C ILE A 150 -3.99 1.93 30.93
N PRO A 151 -5.07 2.32 31.61
CA PRO A 151 -5.39 1.77 32.93
C PRO A 151 -5.49 0.24 32.83
N ASN A 152 -4.80 -0.47 33.73
CA ASN A 152 -4.98 -1.91 33.86
C ASN A 152 -6.38 -2.17 34.44
N GLU A 153 -7.38 -2.21 33.58
CA GLU A 153 -8.66 -2.77 33.97
C GLU A 153 -8.46 -4.26 34.27
N ARG A 154 -8.86 -4.69 35.45
CA ARG A 154 -8.89 -6.12 35.75
C ARG A 154 -9.86 -6.77 34.77
N MET A 155 -9.39 -7.71 34.00
CA MET A 155 -10.27 -8.57 33.21
C MET A 155 -11.23 -9.28 34.19
N GLU A 156 -12.51 -9.32 33.84
CA GLU A 156 -13.48 -10.09 34.59
C GLU A 156 -13.04 -11.56 34.70
N GLU A 157 -12.93 -12.08 35.89
CA GLU A 157 -12.63 -13.48 36.10
C GLU A 157 -13.92 -14.30 35.99
N TYR A 158 -14.10 -14.91 34.84
CA TYR A 158 -15.22 -15.82 34.63
C TYR A 158 -14.95 -17.16 35.31
N THR A 159 -15.99 -17.71 35.97
CA THR A 159 -15.94 -19.10 36.39
C THR A 159 -15.84 -20.05 35.20
N GLU A 160 -15.41 -21.28 35.41
CA GLU A 160 -15.29 -22.27 34.33
C GLU A 160 -16.63 -22.51 33.62
N GLU A 161 -17.74 -22.56 34.41
CA GLU A 161 -19.08 -22.69 33.85
C GLU A 161 -19.48 -21.48 32.99
N GLN A 162 -19.24 -20.26 33.47
CA GLN A 162 -19.51 -19.04 32.69
C GLN A 162 -18.72 -19.01 31.41
N ARG A 163 -17.44 -19.36 31.47
CA ARG A 163 -16.56 -19.43 30.31
C ARG A 163 -17.06 -20.44 29.29
N SER A 164 -17.44 -21.64 29.74
CA SER A 164 -17.99 -22.67 28.86
C SER A 164 -19.29 -22.24 28.18
N ARG A 165 -20.15 -21.52 28.91
CA ARG A 165 -21.40 -20.97 28.34
C ARG A 165 -21.11 -19.89 27.28
N LEU A 166 -20.16 -19.00 27.56
CA LEU A 166 -19.75 -17.97 26.60
C LEU A 166 -19.13 -18.59 25.32
N GLN A 167 -18.24 -19.56 25.47
CA GLN A 167 -17.66 -20.26 24.33
C GLN A 167 -18.74 -20.91 23.44
N LYS A 168 -19.73 -21.56 24.04
CA LYS A 168 -20.87 -22.13 23.30
C LYS A 168 -21.74 -21.03 22.64
N ALA A 169 -22.01 -19.96 23.35
CA ALA A 169 -22.82 -18.85 22.85
C ALA A 169 -22.17 -18.18 21.62
N PHE A 170 -20.85 -18.06 21.63
CA PHE A 170 -20.07 -17.52 20.51
C PHE A 170 -19.66 -18.57 19.46
N GLY A 171 -20.04 -19.82 19.62
CA GLY A 171 -19.81 -20.89 18.64
C GLY A 171 -18.38 -21.40 18.58
N TYR A 172 -17.55 -21.17 19.58
CA TYR A 172 -16.19 -21.69 19.62
C TYR A 172 -16.15 -23.19 19.88
N THR A 173 -15.49 -23.93 19.02
CA THR A 173 -15.23 -25.36 19.24
C THR A 173 -13.98 -25.57 20.09
N TYR A 174 -13.85 -26.75 20.67
CA TYR A 174 -12.65 -27.14 21.42
C TYR A 174 -11.38 -27.12 20.57
N GLU A 175 -11.49 -27.51 19.31
CA GLU A 175 -10.36 -27.51 18.36
C GLU A 175 -9.91 -26.09 18.05
N GLN A 176 -10.84 -25.18 17.73
CA GLN A 176 -10.53 -23.76 17.50
C GLN A 176 -9.84 -23.14 18.71
N TYR A 177 -10.32 -23.46 19.90
CA TYR A 177 -9.71 -22.96 21.14
C TYR A 177 -8.27 -23.46 21.30
N ARG A 178 -8.02 -24.76 21.11
CA ARG A 178 -6.69 -25.35 21.33
C ARG A 178 -5.69 -25.10 20.20
N THR A 179 -6.13 -25.13 18.97
CA THR A 179 -5.22 -25.04 17.81
C THR A 179 -5.01 -23.60 17.36
N SER A 180 -6.07 -22.80 17.36
CA SER A 180 -6.01 -21.42 16.84
C SER A 180 -5.79 -20.39 17.94
N ILE A 181 -6.77 -20.23 18.82
CA ILE A 181 -6.78 -19.14 19.81
C ILE A 181 -5.61 -19.27 20.81
N ARG A 182 -5.35 -20.49 21.29
CA ARG A 182 -4.24 -20.72 22.22
C ARG A 182 -2.88 -20.35 21.63
N ASN A 183 -2.66 -20.66 20.35
CA ASN A 183 -1.43 -20.29 19.68
C ASN A 183 -1.26 -18.76 19.54
N MET A 184 -2.32 -18.08 19.14
CA MET A 184 -2.33 -16.61 19.08
C MET A 184 -2.03 -15.98 20.45
N ALA A 185 -2.65 -16.51 21.52
CA ALA A 185 -2.46 -15.98 22.86
C ALA A 185 -1.05 -16.22 23.42
N LEU A 186 -0.42 -17.35 23.11
CA LEU A 186 0.91 -17.70 23.63
C LEU A 186 2.05 -17.11 22.81
N ASN A 187 1.91 -17.08 21.50
CA ASN A 187 3.00 -16.77 20.58
C ASN A 187 2.84 -15.43 19.86
N GLY A 188 1.68 -14.78 19.96
CA GLY A 188 1.37 -13.55 19.23
C GLY A 188 1.40 -13.73 17.71
N SER A 189 1.20 -14.96 17.23
CA SER A 189 1.25 -15.32 15.83
C SER A 189 -0.02 -16.02 15.37
N GLU A 190 -0.36 -15.85 14.11
CA GLU A 190 -1.48 -16.54 13.49
C GLU A 190 -1.20 -18.06 13.43
N SER A 191 -2.25 -18.85 13.63
CA SER A 191 -2.15 -20.30 13.56
C SER A 191 -2.08 -20.77 12.12
N ILE A 192 -1.15 -21.67 11.84
CA ILE A 192 -1.05 -22.35 10.55
C ILE A 192 -1.83 -23.66 10.65
N GLY A 193 -2.80 -23.86 9.76
CA GLY A 193 -3.61 -25.08 9.73
C GLY A 193 -4.63 -25.07 8.60
N ALA A 194 -5.33 -26.18 8.44
CA ALA A 194 -6.44 -26.25 7.52
C ALA A 194 -7.62 -25.42 8.05
N MET A 195 -8.15 -24.54 7.21
CA MET A 195 -9.37 -23.80 7.51
C MET A 195 -10.58 -24.73 7.27
N GLY A 196 -10.85 -25.56 8.27
CA GLY A 196 -12.00 -26.45 8.29
C GLY A 196 -13.16 -25.88 9.10
N HIS A 197 -14.32 -26.44 8.90
CA HIS A 197 -15.50 -26.18 9.69
C HIS A 197 -15.77 -27.36 10.60
N ASP A 198 -15.65 -27.14 11.93
CA ASP A 198 -15.72 -28.22 12.93
C ASP A 198 -17.16 -28.60 13.30
N THR A 199 -18.14 -27.94 12.73
CA THR A 199 -19.53 -28.25 13.01
C THR A 199 -19.89 -29.61 12.43
N PRO A 200 -20.43 -30.56 13.22
CA PRO A 200 -20.88 -31.83 12.69
C PRO A 200 -21.91 -31.63 11.57
N LEU A 201 -21.71 -32.30 10.47
CA LEU A 201 -22.71 -32.31 9.39
C LEU A 201 -23.97 -33.01 9.93
N ALA A 202 -25.12 -32.40 9.68
CA ALA A 202 -26.39 -33.10 9.89
C ALA A 202 -26.44 -34.32 8.91
N VAL A 203 -26.53 -35.51 9.44
CA VAL A 203 -26.62 -36.76 8.71
C VAL A 203 -28.09 -37.13 8.60
#